data_3750761a0416cc3ce58f305be09bf027
#
_entry.id   3750761a0416cc3ce58f305be09bf027
#
_cell.length_a   1.000
_cell.length_b   1.000
_cell.length_c   1.000
_cell.angle_alpha   90.00
_cell.angle_beta   90.00
_cell.angle_gamma   90.00
#
_symmetry.space_group_name_H-M   'P 1'
#
loop_
_entity.id
_entity.type
_entity.pdbx_description
1 polymer ?
#
loop_
_entity_poly.entity_id
_entity_poly.type
_entity_poly.pdbx_seq_one_letter_code
_entity_poly.pdbx_strand_id
1 'polypeptide(L)'
;MTGDNIEKLYRISADKVADCDTSRKRFCYDDIVWSDRLVWLKGARGVGKTTLLLQKIKDSGDEAKSTLYVSLDSVWLDSKELYNLAEHHVQHNGTRIVLDEVHYLADWQRIIKNIYDDFKDLKVAYTGSSMLKIKARQGDLSRRLIDYEMPGLSFREFLGFEGVYSGPVLSLEDMLRDHVEIAREICRQIRVLPYFEQYLETGYYPFYREESSHYAERIVRSVNQTLESDWPSVENVTAETVRKARKMLRILAELPPQTPKMNQLYEQLGTVRPQ
;
A
#
# COMPACT_ATOMS: atom_id res chain seq x y z
N MET A 1 -25.70 5.87 11.38
CA MET A 1 -24.79 5.76 12.54
C MET A 1 -25.37 6.40 13.77
N THR A 2 -25.15 5.82 14.96
CA THR A 2 -25.44 6.47 16.24
C THR A 2 -24.28 7.42 16.61
N GLY A 3 -24.54 8.44 17.45
CA GLY A 3 -23.48 9.34 17.95
C GLY A 3 -22.30 8.60 18.57
N ASP A 4 -22.59 7.58 19.39
CA ASP A 4 -21.58 6.74 20.05
C ASP A 4 -20.64 6.05 19.05
N ASN A 5 -21.13 5.63 17.88
CA ASN A 5 -20.33 5.00 16.85
C ASN A 5 -19.38 6.00 16.17
N ILE A 6 -19.83 7.23 15.99
CA ILE A 6 -19.03 8.31 15.42
C ILE A 6 -17.89 8.67 16.37
N GLU A 7 -18.17 8.91 17.65
CA GLU A 7 -17.18 9.22 18.67
C GLU A 7 -16.13 8.09 18.80
N LYS A 8 -16.56 6.84 18.71
CA LYS A 8 -15.67 5.68 18.70
C LYS A 8 -14.70 5.72 17.52
N LEU A 9 -15.15 6.10 16.31
CA LEU A 9 -14.30 6.22 15.13
C LEU A 9 -13.24 7.31 15.31
N TYR A 10 -13.62 8.48 15.82
CA TYR A 10 -12.68 9.56 16.11
C TYR A 10 -11.63 9.14 17.13
N ARG A 11 -12.03 8.43 18.18
CA ARG A 11 -11.09 7.91 19.18
C ARG A 11 -10.12 6.91 18.56
N ILE A 12 -10.62 5.91 17.81
CA ILE A 12 -9.76 4.94 17.12
C ILE A 12 -8.79 5.64 16.16
N SER A 13 -9.25 6.67 15.44
CA SER A 13 -8.40 7.47 14.56
C SER A 13 -7.28 8.14 15.35
N ALA A 14 -7.63 8.82 16.45
CA ALA A 14 -6.66 9.52 17.30
C ALA A 14 -5.63 8.56 17.90
N ASP A 15 -6.08 7.42 18.43
CA ASP A 15 -5.20 6.39 19.02
C ASP A 15 -4.21 5.85 17.97
N LYS A 16 -4.69 5.48 16.79
CA LYS A 16 -3.83 4.97 15.71
C LYS A 16 -2.78 5.99 15.24
N VAL A 17 -3.16 7.27 15.14
CA VAL A 17 -2.24 8.34 14.77
C VAL A 17 -1.22 8.57 15.89
N ALA A 18 -1.64 8.56 17.15
CA ALA A 18 -0.75 8.74 18.29
C ALA A 18 0.31 7.62 18.39
N ASP A 19 -0.12 6.38 18.20
CA ASP A 19 0.74 5.17 18.29
C ASP A 19 1.65 4.98 17.09
N CYS A 20 1.43 5.72 15.98
CA CYS A 20 2.20 5.55 14.76
C CYS A 20 3.66 6.00 14.96
N ASP A 21 4.61 5.11 14.64
CA ASP A 21 6.04 5.43 14.58
C ASP A 21 6.37 6.28 13.34
N THR A 22 6.99 7.44 13.54
CA THR A 22 7.44 8.34 12.47
C THR A 22 8.96 8.31 12.27
N SER A 23 9.69 7.47 12.99
CA SER A 23 11.15 7.41 12.94
C SER A 23 11.68 6.89 11.60
N ARG A 24 10.91 6.08 10.89
CA ARG A 24 11.27 5.49 9.60
C ARG A 24 10.21 5.80 8.56
N LYS A 25 10.62 6.52 7.52
CA LYS A 25 9.75 6.89 6.41
C LYS A 25 10.18 6.19 5.13
N ARG A 26 9.19 5.85 4.30
CA ARG A 26 9.42 5.33 2.96
C ARG A 26 9.88 6.45 2.03
N PHE A 27 10.69 6.12 1.01
CA PHE A 27 11.16 7.15 0.04
C PHE A 27 10.02 7.85 -0.67
N CYS A 28 8.96 7.14 -1.00
CA CYS A 28 7.76 7.73 -1.61
C CYS A 28 6.96 8.66 -0.66
N TYR A 29 7.36 8.77 0.60
CA TYR A 29 6.69 9.65 1.55
C TYR A 29 6.69 11.11 1.08
N ASP A 30 7.84 11.62 0.64
CA ASP A 30 7.98 13.02 0.20
C ASP A 30 7.38 13.25 -1.20
N ASP A 31 7.27 12.21 -2.03
CA ASP A 31 6.68 12.30 -3.37
C ASP A 31 5.16 12.56 -3.32
N ILE A 32 4.49 12.17 -2.23
CA ILE A 32 3.04 12.34 -2.10
C ILE A 32 2.70 13.80 -1.79
N VAL A 33 2.06 14.46 -2.75
CA VAL A 33 1.53 15.83 -2.60
C VAL A 33 0.28 15.78 -1.72
N TRP A 34 0.47 15.98 -0.41
CA TRP A 34 -0.60 15.85 0.58
C TRP A 34 -1.70 16.90 0.45
N SER A 35 -1.42 18.01 -0.25
CA SER A 35 -2.40 19.06 -0.55
C SER A 35 -3.42 18.67 -1.61
N ASP A 36 -3.16 17.62 -2.40
CA ASP A 36 -4.08 17.16 -3.43
C ASP A 36 -5.41 16.74 -2.83
N ARG A 37 -6.46 16.99 -3.58
CA ARG A 37 -7.82 16.81 -3.10
C ARG A 37 -8.26 15.34 -3.10
N LEU A 38 -7.73 14.53 -4.01
CA LEU A 38 -8.01 13.09 -4.07
C LEU A 38 -6.72 12.31 -4.34
N VAL A 39 -6.23 11.63 -3.32
CA VAL A 39 -4.98 10.85 -3.35
C VAL A 39 -5.28 9.35 -3.19
N TRP A 40 -4.72 8.55 -4.06
CA TRP A 40 -4.75 7.09 -3.95
C TRP A 40 -3.35 6.52 -3.74
N LEU A 41 -3.12 5.92 -2.58
CA LEU A 41 -1.91 5.16 -2.31
C LEU A 41 -2.16 3.67 -2.56
N LYS A 42 -1.61 3.15 -3.65
CA LYS A 42 -1.74 1.76 -4.06
C LYS A 42 -0.45 0.99 -3.81
N GLY A 43 -0.56 -0.30 -3.58
CA GLY A 43 0.60 -1.18 -3.36
C GLY A 43 0.16 -2.52 -2.82
N ALA A 44 1.08 -3.49 -2.82
CA ALA A 44 0.82 -4.82 -2.27
C ALA A 44 0.44 -4.75 -0.78
N ARG A 45 -0.21 -5.80 -0.28
CA ARG A 45 -0.50 -5.93 1.15
C ARG A 45 0.81 -6.05 1.93
N GLY A 46 0.92 -5.36 3.07
CA GLY A 46 2.10 -5.41 3.95
C GLY A 46 3.26 -4.48 3.57
N VAL A 47 3.17 -3.68 2.49
CA VAL A 47 4.24 -2.73 2.12
C VAL A 47 4.29 -1.46 2.99
N GLY A 48 3.30 -1.26 3.90
CA GLY A 48 3.28 -0.14 4.84
C GLY A 48 2.41 1.06 4.42
N LYS A 49 1.41 0.87 3.54
CA LYS A 49 0.50 1.95 3.10
C LYS A 49 -0.20 2.66 4.26
N THR A 50 -0.83 1.88 5.15
CA THR A 50 -1.48 2.39 6.36
C THR A 50 -0.55 3.22 7.22
N THR A 51 0.65 2.70 7.49
CA THR A 51 1.68 3.39 8.27
C THR A 51 2.06 4.72 7.64
N LEU A 52 2.30 4.76 6.32
CA LEU A 52 2.65 5.99 5.62
C LEU A 52 1.54 7.04 5.74
N LEU A 53 0.26 6.65 5.57
CA LEU A 53 -0.85 7.59 5.72
C LEU A 53 -0.98 8.12 7.15
N LEU A 54 -0.83 7.26 8.16
CA LEU A 54 -0.82 7.67 9.57
C LEU A 54 0.34 8.61 9.89
N GLN A 55 1.53 8.36 9.32
CA GLN A 55 2.68 9.27 9.42
C GLN A 55 2.38 10.64 8.79
N LYS A 56 1.76 10.66 7.60
CA LYS A 56 1.34 11.92 6.95
C LYS A 56 0.35 12.70 7.81
N ILE A 57 -0.60 12.04 8.46
CA ILE A 57 -1.53 12.68 9.38
C ILE A 57 -0.76 13.23 10.59
N LYS A 58 0.06 12.42 11.25
CA LYS A 58 0.80 12.80 12.45
C LYS A 58 1.72 13.99 12.20
N ASP A 59 2.37 14.03 11.05
CA ASP A 59 3.31 15.10 10.66
C ASP A 59 2.62 16.37 10.13
N SER A 60 1.30 16.33 9.86
CA SER A 60 0.57 17.49 9.36
C SER A 60 0.26 18.55 10.43
N GLY A 61 0.71 18.37 11.67
CA GLY A 61 0.58 19.33 12.74
C GLY A 61 -0.88 19.64 13.10
N ASP A 62 -1.30 20.90 12.95
CA ASP A 62 -2.69 21.28 13.29
C ASP A 62 -3.73 20.68 12.33
N GLU A 63 -3.39 20.37 11.07
CA GLU A 63 -4.29 19.64 10.16
C GLU A 63 -4.63 18.23 10.67
N ALA A 64 -3.79 17.63 11.52
CA ALA A 64 -4.09 16.32 12.11
C ALA A 64 -5.39 16.33 12.90
N LYS A 65 -5.73 17.44 13.57
CA LYS A 65 -6.95 17.61 14.37
C LYS A 65 -8.23 17.64 13.52
N SER A 66 -8.12 18.07 12.26
CA SER A 66 -9.20 18.13 11.28
C SER A 66 -9.15 16.98 10.27
N THR A 67 -8.31 15.98 10.52
CA THR A 67 -8.18 14.77 9.69
C THR A 67 -8.75 13.56 10.41
N LEU A 68 -9.62 12.80 9.73
CA LEU A 68 -10.19 11.57 10.24
C LEU A 68 -9.64 10.38 9.46
N TYR A 69 -9.04 9.40 10.15
CA TYR A 69 -8.64 8.11 9.61
C TYR A 69 -9.73 7.06 9.84
N VAL A 70 -10.09 6.31 8.79
CA VAL A 70 -11.11 5.26 8.86
C VAL A 70 -10.61 4.02 8.14
N SER A 71 -10.59 2.87 8.82
CA SER A 71 -10.33 1.57 8.23
C SER A 71 -11.66 0.94 7.78
N LEU A 72 -11.77 0.62 6.49
CA LEU A 72 -13.01 0.11 5.89
C LEU A 72 -13.17 -1.41 5.99
N ASP A 73 -12.27 -2.08 6.69
CA ASP A 73 -12.42 -3.49 7.08
C ASP A 73 -13.35 -3.67 8.30
N SER A 74 -13.85 -2.59 8.85
CA SER A 74 -14.82 -2.58 9.96
C SER A 74 -16.18 -3.10 9.50
N VAL A 75 -16.68 -4.15 10.11
CA VAL A 75 -17.96 -4.82 9.78
C VAL A 75 -19.21 -3.97 10.04
N TRP A 76 -19.07 -2.85 10.72
CA TRP A 76 -20.17 -1.94 11.11
C TRP A 76 -20.21 -0.63 10.31
N LEU A 77 -19.41 -0.52 9.23
CA LEU A 77 -19.39 0.64 8.36
C LEU A 77 -19.79 0.26 6.93
N ASP A 78 -20.97 0.66 6.50
CA ASP A 78 -21.45 0.51 5.14
C ASP A 78 -21.27 1.80 4.31
N SER A 79 -21.61 1.76 3.02
CA SER A 79 -21.44 2.89 2.10
C SER A 79 -22.25 4.13 2.50
N LYS A 80 -23.47 3.94 3.01
CA LYS A 80 -24.32 5.04 3.45
C LYS A 80 -23.78 5.66 4.73
N GLU A 81 -23.31 4.83 5.64
CA GLU A 81 -22.70 5.28 6.89
C GLU A 81 -21.39 6.02 6.63
N LEU A 82 -20.57 5.58 5.64
CA LEU A 82 -19.36 6.31 5.25
C LEU A 82 -19.69 7.71 4.70
N TYR A 83 -20.73 7.83 3.86
CA TYR A 83 -21.14 9.13 3.35
C TYR A 83 -21.62 10.05 4.49
N ASN A 84 -22.48 9.55 5.38
CA ASN A 84 -22.96 10.31 6.53
C ASN A 84 -21.82 10.70 7.48
N LEU A 85 -20.79 9.84 7.62
CA LEU A 85 -19.60 10.15 8.41
C LEU A 85 -18.80 11.29 7.78
N ALA A 86 -18.61 11.29 6.46
CA ALA A 86 -17.95 12.36 5.74
C ALA A 86 -18.72 13.69 5.88
N GLU A 87 -20.04 13.66 5.75
CA GLU A 87 -20.91 14.83 5.98
C GLU A 87 -20.76 15.37 7.42
N HIS A 88 -20.88 14.49 8.42
CA HIS A 88 -20.66 14.86 9.82
C HIS A 88 -19.28 15.46 10.05
N HIS A 89 -18.25 14.88 9.45
CA HIS A 89 -16.88 15.37 9.58
C HIS A 89 -16.73 16.80 9.04
N VAL A 90 -17.29 17.08 7.86
CA VAL A 90 -17.29 18.43 7.27
C VAL A 90 -18.04 19.43 8.14
N GLN A 91 -19.23 19.04 8.66
CA GLN A 91 -20.04 19.88 9.55
C GLN A 91 -19.30 20.25 10.85
N HIS A 92 -18.29 19.46 11.26
CA HIS A 92 -17.47 19.70 12.44
C HIS A 92 -16.06 20.20 12.09
N ASN A 93 -15.93 20.94 10.98
CA ASN A 93 -14.68 21.53 10.49
C ASN A 93 -13.61 20.51 10.11
N GLY A 94 -14.00 19.29 9.76
CA GLY A 94 -13.09 18.32 9.18
C GLY A 94 -12.65 18.73 7.77
N THR A 95 -11.36 18.67 7.51
CA THR A 95 -10.75 19.08 6.23
C THR A 95 -10.23 17.93 5.41
N ARG A 96 -10.02 16.76 6.03
CA ARG A 96 -9.50 15.58 5.37
C ARG A 96 -10.09 14.30 5.95
N ILE A 97 -10.41 13.35 5.06
CA ILE A 97 -10.73 11.98 5.45
C ILE A 97 -9.75 11.02 4.78
N VAL A 98 -9.23 10.07 5.55
CA VAL A 98 -8.29 9.04 5.10
C VAL A 98 -8.98 7.68 5.23
N LEU A 99 -9.20 7.02 4.08
CA LEU A 99 -9.92 5.76 3.97
C LEU A 99 -8.95 4.62 3.69
N ASP A 100 -8.79 3.72 4.64
CA ASP A 100 -7.87 2.60 4.48
C ASP A 100 -8.61 1.35 3.98
N GLU A 101 -7.97 0.63 3.05
CA GLU A 101 -8.45 -0.63 2.46
C GLU A 101 -9.86 -0.52 1.83
N VAL A 102 -10.06 0.45 0.91
CA VAL A 102 -11.38 0.75 0.31
C VAL A 102 -12.05 -0.43 -0.39
N HIS A 103 -11.30 -1.48 -0.75
CA HIS A 103 -11.84 -2.65 -1.44
C HIS A 103 -12.81 -3.49 -0.59
N TYR A 104 -12.87 -3.25 0.72
CA TYR A 104 -13.88 -3.89 1.57
C TYR A 104 -15.30 -3.35 1.35
N LEU A 105 -15.46 -2.19 0.70
CA LEU A 105 -16.76 -1.69 0.27
C LEU A 105 -17.01 -2.02 -1.20
N ALA A 106 -18.09 -2.72 -1.51
CA ALA A 106 -18.41 -3.16 -2.87
C ALA A 106 -18.54 -1.99 -3.88
N ASP A 107 -19.08 -0.86 -3.45
CA ASP A 107 -19.35 0.34 -4.25
C ASP A 107 -18.48 1.56 -3.88
N TRP A 108 -17.28 1.29 -3.34
CA TRP A 108 -16.35 2.32 -2.86
C TRP A 108 -16.09 3.44 -3.86
N GLN A 109 -16.01 3.14 -5.16
CA GLN A 109 -15.76 4.15 -6.19
C GLN A 109 -16.88 5.19 -6.26
N ARG A 110 -18.14 4.71 -6.23
CA ARG A 110 -19.31 5.59 -6.24
C ARG A 110 -19.35 6.46 -4.99
N ILE A 111 -19.06 5.90 -3.84
CA ILE A 111 -19.10 6.63 -2.58
C ILE A 111 -17.98 7.66 -2.51
N ILE A 112 -16.74 7.32 -2.87
CA ILE A 112 -15.62 8.27 -2.92
C ILE A 112 -15.92 9.40 -3.93
N LYS A 113 -16.50 9.05 -5.09
CA LYS A 113 -16.93 10.06 -6.06
C LYS A 113 -17.96 11.02 -5.48
N ASN A 114 -19.01 10.51 -4.85
CA ASN A 114 -20.06 11.34 -4.24
C ASN A 114 -19.46 12.24 -3.16
N ILE A 115 -18.64 11.71 -2.25
CA ILE A 115 -17.94 12.49 -1.24
C ILE A 115 -17.09 13.60 -1.89
N TYR A 116 -16.36 13.27 -2.95
CA TYR A 116 -15.54 14.25 -3.67
C TYR A 116 -16.38 15.32 -4.37
N ASP A 117 -17.49 14.98 -4.99
CA ASP A 117 -18.32 15.92 -5.75
C ASP A 117 -19.16 16.81 -4.81
N ASP A 118 -19.67 16.28 -3.70
CA ASP A 118 -20.56 16.98 -2.78
C ASP A 118 -19.80 17.86 -1.77
N PHE A 119 -18.63 17.43 -1.28
CA PHE A 119 -17.83 18.14 -0.28
C PHE A 119 -16.56 18.74 -0.90
N LYS A 120 -16.70 19.91 -1.53
CA LYS A 120 -15.63 20.52 -2.36
C LYS A 120 -14.33 20.82 -1.61
N ASP A 121 -14.41 21.14 -0.33
CA ASP A 121 -13.28 21.49 0.51
C ASP A 121 -12.68 20.30 1.26
N LEU A 122 -13.36 19.15 1.23
CA LEU A 122 -12.87 17.93 1.84
C LEU A 122 -11.82 17.26 0.95
N LYS A 123 -10.65 17.05 1.50
CA LYS A 123 -9.58 16.25 0.89
C LYS A 123 -9.78 14.78 1.25
N VAL A 124 -9.59 13.90 0.28
CA VAL A 124 -9.75 12.44 0.47
C VAL A 124 -8.45 11.75 0.09
N ALA A 125 -7.87 11.00 1.03
CA ALA A 125 -6.79 10.08 0.74
C ALA A 125 -7.26 8.64 0.98
N TYR A 126 -6.90 7.70 0.12
CA TYR A 126 -7.31 6.32 0.35
C TYR A 126 -6.27 5.30 -0.08
N THR A 127 -6.33 4.13 0.57
CA THR A 127 -5.51 2.98 0.16
C THR A 127 -6.37 1.88 -0.45
N GLY A 128 -5.69 1.05 -1.22
CA GLY A 128 -6.26 -0.17 -1.75
C GLY A 128 -5.19 -1.07 -2.36
N SER A 129 -5.54 -2.32 -2.60
CA SER A 129 -4.67 -3.25 -3.31
C SER A 129 -4.35 -2.72 -4.72
N SER A 130 -3.14 -2.98 -5.21
CA SER A 130 -2.77 -2.68 -6.60
C SER A 130 -3.67 -3.35 -7.63
N MET A 131 -4.36 -4.43 -7.26
CA MET A 131 -5.35 -5.10 -8.10
C MET A 131 -6.59 -4.24 -8.42
N LEU A 132 -6.88 -3.23 -7.61
CA LEU A 132 -7.98 -2.27 -7.87
C LEU A 132 -7.74 -1.40 -9.12
N LYS A 133 -6.51 -1.38 -9.68
CA LYS A 133 -6.19 -0.65 -10.92
C LYS A 133 -7.15 -0.97 -12.07
N ILE A 134 -7.60 -2.22 -12.16
CA ILE A 134 -8.44 -2.68 -13.26
C ILE A 134 -9.81 -1.99 -13.21
N LYS A 135 -10.44 -1.92 -12.04
CA LYS A 135 -11.73 -1.22 -11.85
C LYS A 135 -11.59 0.30 -11.89
N ALA A 136 -10.55 0.87 -11.30
CA ALA A 136 -10.37 2.33 -11.24
C ALA A 136 -10.17 2.96 -12.62
N ARG A 137 -9.57 2.25 -13.59
CA ARG A 137 -9.42 2.72 -14.97
C ARG A 137 -10.73 2.78 -15.74
N GLN A 138 -11.76 2.05 -15.31
CA GLN A 138 -13.09 2.00 -15.95
C GLN A 138 -14.07 3.02 -15.38
N GLY A 139 -13.69 3.75 -14.32
CA GLY A 139 -14.56 4.65 -13.58
C GLY A 139 -14.27 6.14 -13.77
N ASP A 140 -15.27 6.95 -13.44
CA ASP A 140 -15.31 8.41 -13.53
C ASP A 140 -14.30 9.14 -12.59
N LEU A 141 -13.63 8.37 -11.68
CA LEU A 141 -12.59 8.88 -10.76
C LEU A 141 -11.25 9.12 -11.46
N SER A 142 -10.97 8.50 -12.60
CA SER A 142 -9.65 8.51 -13.25
C SER A 142 -9.14 9.91 -13.62
N ARG A 143 -10.03 10.88 -13.82
CA ARG A 143 -9.69 12.28 -14.17
C ARG A 143 -9.46 13.17 -12.94
N ARG A 144 -9.84 12.71 -11.73
CA ARG A 144 -9.81 13.48 -10.48
C ARG A 144 -8.72 13.02 -9.53
N LEU A 145 -8.18 11.86 -9.80
CA LEU A 145 -7.33 11.07 -8.92
C LEU A 145 -5.85 11.26 -9.22
N ILE A 146 -5.05 11.52 -8.21
CA ILE A 146 -3.60 11.36 -8.26
C ILE A 146 -3.25 10.04 -7.57
N ASP A 147 -2.61 9.15 -8.32
CA ASP A 147 -2.25 7.83 -7.82
C ASP A 147 -0.74 7.69 -7.59
N TYR A 148 -0.40 7.19 -6.43
CA TYR A 148 0.97 6.87 -6.03
C TYR A 148 1.13 5.37 -5.84
N GLU A 149 2.20 4.80 -6.38
CA GLU A 149 2.50 3.39 -6.23
C GLU A 149 3.59 3.19 -5.18
N MET A 150 3.27 2.37 -4.17
CA MET A 150 4.17 2.02 -3.09
C MET A 150 4.64 0.56 -3.25
N PRO A 151 5.84 0.34 -3.77
CA PRO A 151 6.45 -1.00 -3.83
C PRO A 151 6.89 -1.45 -2.44
N GLY A 152 7.40 -2.68 -2.32
CA GLY A 152 8.13 -3.10 -1.13
C GLY A 152 9.40 -2.27 -0.92
N LEU A 153 10.11 -2.50 0.17
CA LEU A 153 11.37 -1.81 0.44
C LEU A 153 12.38 -2.05 -0.68
N SER A 154 13.00 -0.99 -1.17
CA SER A 154 14.23 -1.13 -1.93
C SER A 154 15.37 -1.54 -0.99
N PHE A 155 16.45 -2.12 -1.53
CA PHE A 155 17.63 -2.44 -0.73
C PHE A 155 18.18 -1.23 0.04
N ARG A 156 18.12 -0.06 -0.59
CA ARG A 156 18.55 1.19 0.04
C ARG A 156 17.63 1.62 1.20
N GLU A 157 16.31 1.48 1.05
CA GLU A 157 15.39 1.70 2.17
C GLU A 157 15.62 0.71 3.30
N PHE A 158 15.87 -0.57 2.95
CA PHE A 158 16.22 -1.60 3.92
C PHE A 158 17.45 -1.22 4.74
N LEU A 159 18.54 -0.77 4.08
CA LEU A 159 19.75 -0.31 4.78
C LEU A 159 19.47 0.88 5.72
N GLY A 160 18.61 1.82 5.29
CA GLY A 160 18.17 2.92 6.14
C GLY A 160 17.33 2.45 7.32
N PHE A 161 16.45 1.46 7.12
CA PHE A 161 15.62 0.87 8.18
C PHE A 161 16.46 0.09 9.20
N GLU A 162 17.55 -0.54 8.76
CA GLU A 162 18.55 -1.16 9.63
C GLU A 162 19.46 -0.14 10.34
N GLY A 163 19.43 1.13 9.93
CA GLY A 163 20.28 2.18 10.49
C GLY A 163 21.75 2.06 10.12
N VAL A 164 22.09 1.29 9.08
CA VAL A 164 23.46 1.02 8.67
C VAL A 164 23.96 1.93 7.56
N TYR A 165 23.05 2.44 6.74
CA TYR A 165 23.39 3.38 5.67
C TYR A 165 22.21 4.27 5.30
N SER A 166 22.45 5.58 5.24
CA SER A 166 21.48 6.58 4.78
C SER A 166 22.21 7.59 3.88
N GLY A 167 22.37 7.22 2.62
CA GLY A 167 23.03 8.08 1.65
C GLY A 167 22.04 8.91 0.81
N PRO A 168 22.51 9.91 0.06
CA PRO A 168 21.70 10.76 -0.80
C PRO A 168 21.05 9.97 -1.94
N VAL A 169 19.93 10.45 -2.48
CA VAL A 169 19.40 9.93 -3.74
C VAL A 169 20.33 10.34 -4.86
N LEU A 170 20.82 9.36 -5.60
CA LEU A 170 21.72 9.59 -6.73
C LEU A 170 20.89 9.79 -8.00
N SER A 171 21.23 10.81 -8.79
CA SER A 171 20.68 10.95 -10.13
C SER A 171 21.28 9.91 -11.08
N LEU A 172 20.58 9.61 -12.19
CA LEU A 172 21.13 8.75 -13.23
C LEU A 172 22.45 9.32 -13.79
N GLU A 173 22.51 10.64 -13.94
CA GLU A 173 23.70 11.34 -14.43
C GLU A 173 24.91 11.14 -13.49
N ASP A 174 24.71 11.31 -12.18
CA ASP A 174 25.75 11.08 -11.18
C ASP A 174 26.21 9.63 -11.18
N MET A 175 25.27 8.68 -11.27
CA MET A 175 25.62 7.26 -11.35
C MET A 175 26.43 6.92 -12.61
N LEU A 176 26.07 7.47 -13.76
CA LEU A 176 26.79 7.22 -15.01
C LEU A 176 28.20 7.84 -15.00
N ARG A 177 28.35 9.01 -14.38
CA ARG A 177 29.60 9.74 -14.33
C ARG A 177 30.57 9.17 -13.28
N ASP A 178 30.07 8.94 -12.06
CA ASP A 178 30.92 8.74 -10.87
C ASP A 178 30.68 7.40 -10.14
N HIS A 179 30.01 6.41 -10.78
CA HIS A 179 29.60 5.16 -10.12
C HIS A 179 30.71 4.41 -9.40
N VAL A 180 31.95 4.44 -9.92
CA VAL A 180 33.08 3.76 -9.30
C VAL A 180 33.48 4.39 -7.96
N GLU A 181 33.54 5.72 -7.90
CA GLU A 181 33.87 6.44 -6.66
C GLU A 181 32.72 6.34 -5.66
N ILE A 182 31.48 6.46 -6.12
CA ILE A 182 30.29 6.27 -5.27
C ILE A 182 30.27 4.86 -4.66
N ALA A 183 30.51 3.83 -5.45
CA ALA A 183 30.56 2.46 -4.98
C ALA A 183 31.68 2.23 -3.96
N ARG A 184 32.87 2.79 -4.21
CA ARG A 184 34.00 2.72 -3.26
C ARG A 184 33.65 3.38 -1.93
N GLU A 185 33.03 4.56 -1.97
CA GLU A 185 32.65 5.28 -0.77
C GLU A 185 31.62 4.50 0.06
N ILE A 186 30.59 3.94 -0.58
CA ILE A 186 29.62 3.08 0.09
C ILE A 186 30.31 1.85 0.71
N CYS A 187 31.19 1.18 -0.03
CA CYS A 187 31.89 -0.01 0.46
C CYS A 187 32.90 0.27 1.58
N ARG A 188 33.37 1.52 1.73
CA ARG A 188 34.15 1.94 2.91
C ARG A 188 33.32 2.06 4.16
N GLN A 189 32.05 2.47 4.01
CA GLN A 189 31.14 2.70 5.13
C GLN A 189 30.49 1.41 5.63
N ILE A 190 30.12 0.51 4.70
CA ILE A 190 29.39 -0.71 5.04
C ILE A 190 29.91 -1.93 4.25
N ARG A 191 29.73 -3.11 4.83
CA ARG A 191 29.87 -4.39 4.11
C ARG A 191 28.55 -4.71 3.39
N VAL A 192 28.44 -4.35 2.12
CA VAL A 192 27.19 -4.42 1.36
C VAL A 192 26.64 -5.83 1.23
N LEU A 193 27.48 -6.84 0.92
CA LEU A 193 27.03 -8.19 0.57
C LEU A 193 26.25 -8.91 1.68
N PRO A 194 26.69 -8.94 2.95
CA PRO A 194 25.92 -9.57 4.01
C PRO A 194 24.52 -8.96 4.20
N TYR A 195 24.39 -7.64 4.08
CA TYR A 195 23.09 -6.96 4.13
C TYR A 195 22.25 -7.25 2.91
N PHE A 196 22.86 -7.41 1.75
CA PHE A 196 22.13 -7.78 0.54
C PHE A 196 21.58 -9.20 0.61
N GLU A 197 22.34 -10.15 1.15
CA GLU A 197 21.86 -11.51 1.43
C GLU A 197 20.67 -11.48 2.39
N GLN A 198 20.77 -10.75 3.49
CA GLN A 198 19.66 -10.57 4.43
C GLN A 198 18.42 -9.92 3.76
N TYR A 199 18.64 -8.91 2.92
CA TYR A 199 17.57 -8.27 2.17
C TYR A 199 16.85 -9.25 1.23
N LEU A 200 17.58 -10.10 0.53
CA LEU A 200 16.99 -11.11 -0.35
C LEU A 200 16.13 -12.12 0.40
N GLU A 201 16.51 -12.46 1.64
CA GLU A 201 15.76 -13.38 2.46
C GLU A 201 14.50 -12.74 3.08
N THR A 202 14.60 -11.53 3.60
CA THR A 202 13.54 -10.95 4.43
C THR A 202 13.24 -9.47 4.15
N GLY A 203 14.08 -8.74 3.43
CA GLY A 203 14.11 -7.28 3.42
C GLY A 203 13.02 -6.58 2.60
N TYR A 204 12.19 -7.30 1.82
CA TYR A 204 11.23 -6.64 0.92
C TYR A 204 10.04 -6.03 1.65
N TYR A 205 9.53 -6.65 2.71
CA TYR A 205 8.38 -6.16 3.47
C TYR A 205 8.79 -5.56 4.81
N PRO A 206 8.35 -4.34 5.17
CA PRO A 206 8.73 -3.67 6.43
C PRO A 206 8.45 -4.47 7.69
N PHE A 207 7.47 -5.37 7.68
CA PHE A 207 7.12 -6.21 8.81
C PHE A 207 8.15 -7.29 9.17
N TYR A 208 9.25 -7.43 8.40
CA TYR A 208 10.37 -8.32 8.77
C TYR A 208 10.95 -7.97 10.15
N ARG A 209 10.79 -6.73 10.58
CA ARG A 209 11.30 -6.24 11.86
C ARG A 209 10.43 -6.64 13.06
N GLU A 210 9.17 -6.99 12.84
CA GLU A 210 8.24 -7.28 13.94
C GLU A 210 8.52 -8.66 14.56
N GLU A 211 8.66 -9.69 13.71
CA GLU A 211 8.99 -11.07 14.14
C GLU A 211 9.67 -11.81 12.99
N SER A 212 10.97 -11.97 13.03
CA SER A 212 11.73 -12.61 11.96
C SER A 212 11.43 -14.12 11.81
N SER A 213 11.08 -14.81 12.90
CA SER A 213 10.82 -16.26 12.91
C SER A 213 9.59 -16.66 12.09
N HIS A 214 8.61 -15.78 11.89
CA HIS A 214 7.37 -16.05 11.15
C HIS A 214 7.24 -15.27 9.84
N TYR A 215 8.33 -14.67 9.36
CA TYR A 215 8.30 -13.85 8.15
C TYR A 215 7.78 -14.59 6.92
N ALA A 216 8.30 -15.78 6.64
CA ALA A 216 7.87 -16.59 5.49
C ALA A 216 6.38 -16.98 5.58
N GLU A 217 5.90 -17.33 6.77
CA GLU A 217 4.49 -17.64 6.99
C GLU A 217 3.59 -16.41 6.74
N ARG A 218 4.03 -15.23 7.17
CA ARG A 218 3.29 -13.97 6.93
C ARG A 218 3.22 -13.64 5.44
N ILE A 219 4.28 -13.88 4.66
CA ILE A 219 4.26 -13.74 3.20
C ILE A 219 3.22 -14.69 2.60
N VAL A 220 3.27 -15.99 2.95
CA VAL A 220 2.31 -16.99 2.45
C VAL A 220 0.88 -16.61 2.79
N ARG A 221 0.62 -16.14 4.01
CA ARG A 221 -0.71 -15.65 4.43
C ARG A 221 -1.14 -14.43 3.60
N SER A 222 -0.25 -13.46 3.35
CA SER A 222 -0.53 -12.28 2.52
C SER A 222 -0.87 -12.66 1.08
N VAL A 223 -0.11 -13.59 0.49
CA VAL A 223 -0.39 -14.12 -0.86
C VAL A 223 -1.75 -14.82 -0.91
N ASN A 224 -2.02 -15.71 0.05
CA ASN A 224 -3.29 -16.43 0.12
C ASN A 224 -4.47 -15.46 0.28
N GLN A 225 -4.36 -14.47 1.14
CA GLN A 225 -5.41 -13.47 1.34
C GLN A 225 -5.65 -12.63 0.07
N THR A 226 -4.58 -12.25 -0.63
CA THR A 226 -4.71 -11.56 -1.93
C THR A 226 -5.44 -12.42 -2.96
N LEU A 227 -5.13 -13.71 -3.05
CA LEU A 227 -5.75 -14.62 -4.02
C LEU A 227 -7.17 -15.02 -3.64
N GLU A 228 -7.46 -15.22 -2.36
CA GLU A 228 -8.73 -15.79 -1.87
C GLU A 228 -9.75 -14.73 -1.47
N SER A 229 -9.32 -13.53 -1.12
CA SER A 229 -10.18 -12.44 -0.66
C SER A 229 -10.12 -11.22 -1.57
N ASP A 230 -8.94 -10.63 -1.76
CA ASP A 230 -8.81 -9.35 -2.45
C ASP A 230 -9.16 -9.48 -3.95
N TRP A 231 -8.67 -10.52 -4.62
CA TRP A 231 -8.95 -10.73 -6.04
C TRP A 231 -10.42 -11.04 -6.33
N PRO A 232 -11.08 -11.97 -5.62
CA PRO A 232 -12.52 -12.21 -5.81
C PRO A 232 -13.40 -10.99 -5.50
N SER A 233 -12.97 -10.10 -4.61
CA SER A 233 -13.71 -8.86 -4.33
C SER A 233 -13.70 -7.86 -5.49
N VAL A 234 -12.69 -7.97 -6.37
CA VAL A 234 -12.49 -7.07 -7.52
C VAL A 234 -13.06 -7.67 -8.81
N GLU A 235 -12.92 -8.97 -9.00
CA GLU A 235 -13.31 -9.69 -10.21
C GLU A 235 -14.07 -10.97 -9.86
N ASN A 236 -14.98 -11.39 -10.74
CA ASN A 236 -15.64 -12.67 -10.63
C ASN A 236 -14.67 -13.80 -11.02
N VAL A 237 -13.86 -14.26 -10.06
CA VAL A 237 -12.93 -15.37 -10.26
C VAL A 237 -13.46 -16.66 -9.66
N THR A 238 -13.25 -17.77 -10.36
CA THR A 238 -13.64 -19.08 -9.86
C THR A 238 -12.58 -19.64 -8.91
N ALA A 239 -12.97 -20.55 -8.01
CA ALA A 239 -12.04 -21.26 -7.15
C ALA A 239 -10.96 -22.04 -7.95
N GLU A 240 -11.29 -22.49 -9.18
CA GLU A 240 -10.33 -23.11 -10.08
C GLU A 240 -9.28 -22.10 -10.57
N THR A 241 -9.69 -20.88 -10.92
CA THR A 241 -8.78 -19.79 -11.32
C THR A 241 -7.82 -19.44 -10.19
N VAL A 242 -8.32 -19.33 -8.96
CA VAL A 242 -7.49 -19.08 -7.77
C VAL A 242 -6.46 -20.19 -7.56
N ARG A 243 -6.87 -21.48 -7.70
CA ARG A 243 -5.94 -22.61 -7.60
C ARG A 243 -4.85 -22.59 -8.68
N LYS A 244 -5.22 -22.26 -9.92
CA LYS A 244 -4.26 -22.13 -11.03
C LYS A 244 -3.28 -20.98 -10.78
N ALA A 245 -3.75 -19.84 -10.31
CA ALA A 245 -2.89 -18.70 -9.95
C ALA A 245 -1.90 -19.06 -8.84
N ARG A 246 -2.36 -19.73 -7.79
CA ARG A 246 -1.48 -20.21 -6.70
C ARG A 246 -0.41 -21.18 -7.21
N LYS A 247 -0.80 -22.13 -8.07
CA LYS A 247 0.14 -23.07 -8.70
C LYS A 247 1.15 -22.34 -9.56
N MET A 248 0.72 -21.34 -10.34
CA MET A 248 1.60 -20.53 -11.16
C MET A 248 2.61 -19.74 -10.32
N LEU A 249 2.16 -19.09 -9.25
CA LEU A 249 3.06 -18.36 -8.35
C LEU A 249 4.11 -19.28 -7.72
N ARG A 250 3.72 -20.50 -7.33
CA ARG A 250 4.66 -21.49 -6.82
C ARG A 250 5.71 -21.89 -7.87
N ILE A 251 5.27 -22.20 -9.09
CA ILE A 251 6.18 -22.52 -10.20
C ILE A 251 7.17 -21.38 -10.45
N LEU A 252 6.68 -20.13 -10.51
CA LEU A 252 7.52 -18.97 -10.74
C LEU A 252 8.54 -18.74 -9.60
N ALA A 253 8.15 -19.00 -8.35
CA ALA A 253 9.03 -18.88 -7.20
C ALA A 253 10.14 -19.95 -7.17
N GLU A 254 9.90 -21.12 -7.75
CA GLU A 254 10.86 -22.22 -7.85
C GLU A 254 11.82 -22.10 -9.07
N LEU A 255 11.49 -21.24 -10.04
CA LEU A 255 12.31 -21.02 -11.22
C LEU A 255 13.50 -20.08 -10.92
N PRO A 256 14.67 -20.32 -11.53
CA PRO A 256 15.74 -19.34 -11.50
C PRO A 256 15.28 -18.02 -12.16
N PRO A 257 15.91 -16.87 -11.82
CA PRO A 257 15.57 -15.57 -12.41
C PRO A 257 15.76 -15.54 -13.93
N GLN A 258 14.70 -15.85 -14.66
CA GLN A 258 14.67 -15.86 -16.15
C GLN A 258 13.25 -15.61 -16.65
N THR A 259 13.12 -15.22 -17.90
CA THR A 259 11.80 -15.16 -18.55
C THR A 259 11.28 -16.59 -18.77
N PRO A 260 10.18 -16.99 -18.13
CA PRO A 260 9.66 -18.35 -18.29
C PRO A 260 9.13 -18.57 -19.71
N LYS A 261 9.32 -19.77 -20.25
CA LYS A 261 8.73 -20.17 -21.53
C LYS A 261 7.25 -20.45 -21.35
N MET A 262 6.39 -19.67 -21.99
CA MET A 262 4.94 -19.77 -21.83
C MET A 262 4.39 -21.18 -22.07
N ASN A 263 4.88 -21.92 -23.08
CA ASN A 263 4.43 -23.27 -23.36
C ASN A 263 4.69 -24.21 -22.17
N GLN A 264 5.86 -24.13 -21.53
CA GLN A 264 6.19 -24.94 -20.35
C GLN A 264 5.30 -24.58 -19.15
N LEU A 265 4.98 -23.29 -18.98
CA LEU A 265 4.04 -22.88 -17.93
C LEU A 265 2.63 -23.46 -18.18
N TYR A 266 2.12 -23.42 -19.40
CA TYR A 266 0.82 -24.02 -19.73
C TYR A 266 0.79 -25.53 -19.48
N GLU A 267 1.82 -26.26 -19.89
CA GLU A 267 1.95 -27.69 -19.62
C GLU A 267 1.96 -27.99 -18.11
N GLN A 268 2.77 -27.26 -17.34
CA GLN A 268 2.85 -27.43 -15.89
C GLN A 268 1.55 -27.06 -15.18
N LEU A 269 0.81 -26.08 -15.69
CA LEU A 269 -0.51 -25.72 -15.15
C LEU A 269 -1.61 -26.69 -15.56
N GLY A 270 -1.37 -27.57 -16.54
CA GLY A 270 -2.38 -28.47 -17.08
C GLY A 270 -3.46 -27.75 -17.89
N THR A 271 -3.08 -26.65 -18.58
CA THR A 271 -3.98 -25.81 -19.37
C THR A 271 -3.49 -25.72 -20.81
N VAL A 272 -4.41 -25.58 -21.74
CA VAL A 272 -4.09 -25.35 -23.15
C VAL A 272 -3.90 -23.85 -23.39
N ARG A 273 -2.91 -23.49 -24.19
CA ARG A 273 -2.67 -22.10 -24.59
C ARG A 273 -3.91 -21.60 -25.37
N PRO A 274 -4.49 -20.43 -25.03
CA PRO A 274 -5.50 -19.80 -25.89
C PRO A 274 -4.93 -19.56 -27.29
N GLN A 275 -5.71 -19.89 -28.31
CA GLN A 275 -5.35 -19.61 -29.70
C GLN A 275 -5.35 -18.13 -30.01
#